data_2fbab34a9cac2c24d13a75cf78be146d
#
_entry.id   2fbab34a9cac2c24d13a75cf78be146d
#
_cell.length_a   1.000
_cell.length_b   1.000
_cell.length_c   1.000
_cell.angle_alpha   90.00
_cell.angle_beta   90.00
_cell.angle_gamma   90.00
#
_symmetry.space_group_name_H-M   'P 1'
#
loop_
_entity.id
_entity.type
_entity.pdbx_description
1 polymer ?
#
loop_
_entity_poly.entity_id
_entity_poly.type
_entity_poly.pdbx_seq_one_letter_code
_entity_poly.pdbx_strand_id
1 'polypeptide(L)'
;MTDLPVFTAADGIATLILHEIPARGEGYILVRGVFGTLDGLLRECAGFCRGAGARKVYAGGEADFSGYPVFARLMERQLVLPQLPETGCTVEAVTEESALRWAERYNERFAAVPSAQSCSPLEARRLAKQGECFFVLEDGAPAGLGRVRENRLLALASLRPGAGERTLFALARHCGLQKIGLTCAMENTRAMVFYDRLGFTRGPVTQRWYTVG
;
A
#
# COMPACT_ATOMS: atom_id res chain seq x y z
N MET A 1 -1.41 14.68 9.47
CA MET A 1 -1.93 15.14 8.15
C MET A 1 -0.70 15.33 7.29
N THR A 2 -0.51 14.51 6.29
CA THR A 2 0.62 14.69 5.34
C THR A 2 0.17 15.80 4.39
N ASP A 3 0.83 16.96 4.45
CA ASP A 3 0.57 18.04 3.51
C ASP A 3 0.95 17.53 2.11
N LEU A 4 -0.05 17.23 1.30
CA LEU A 4 0.13 16.89 -0.09
C LEU A 4 0.08 18.20 -0.88
N PRO A 5 1.20 18.68 -1.45
CA PRO A 5 1.23 19.92 -2.15
C PRO A 5 0.30 19.89 -3.37
N VAL A 6 -0.54 20.89 -3.50
CA VAL A 6 -1.34 21.13 -4.70
C VAL A 6 -0.50 21.92 -5.66
N PHE A 7 -0.31 21.38 -6.84
CA PHE A 7 0.43 21.99 -7.94
C PHE A 7 -0.55 22.53 -8.97
N THR A 8 -0.43 23.81 -9.28
CA THR A 8 -1.23 24.47 -10.30
C THR A 8 -0.34 24.85 -11.48
N ALA A 9 -0.70 24.40 -12.66
CA ALA A 9 -0.05 24.68 -13.92
C ALA A 9 -1.04 25.35 -14.90
N ALA A 10 -0.56 25.84 -16.03
CA ALA A 10 -1.41 26.42 -17.05
C ALA A 10 -2.47 25.42 -17.58
N ASP A 11 -2.06 24.16 -17.70
CA ASP A 11 -2.90 23.09 -18.24
C ASP A 11 -3.81 22.40 -17.21
N GLY A 12 -3.66 22.68 -15.88
CA GLY A 12 -4.52 22.00 -14.89
C GLY A 12 -4.01 22.07 -13.45
N ILE A 13 -4.61 21.22 -12.62
CA ILE A 13 -4.32 21.10 -11.18
C ILE A 13 -4.04 19.64 -10.84
N ALA A 14 -2.99 19.41 -10.07
CA ALA A 14 -2.64 18.08 -9.55
C ALA A 14 -2.21 18.15 -8.09
N THR A 15 -2.33 17.03 -7.38
CA THR A 15 -1.72 16.81 -6.07
C THR A 15 -0.45 15.98 -6.26
N LEU A 16 0.68 16.44 -5.72
CA LEU A 16 1.94 15.73 -5.81
C LEU A 16 2.21 14.93 -4.54
N ILE A 17 2.55 13.65 -4.69
CA ILE A 17 2.93 12.75 -3.61
C ILE A 17 4.44 12.55 -3.71
N LEU A 18 5.19 13.24 -2.86
CA LEU A 18 6.66 13.31 -2.93
C LEU A 18 7.37 12.52 -1.83
N HIS A 19 6.64 12.07 -0.82
CA HIS A 19 7.21 11.40 0.35
C HIS A 19 7.81 10.02 0.04
N GLU A 20 7.49 9.43 -1.13
CA GLU A 20 8.11 8.19 -1.59
C GLU A 20 9.45 8.41 -2.32
N ILE A 21 9.80 9.66 -2.65
CA ILE A 21 11.05 9.96 -3.37
C ILE A 21 12.29 9.52 -2.57
N PRO A 22 12.43 9.85 -1.26
CA PRO A 22 13.62 9.47 -0.51
C PRO A 22 13.79 7.95 -0.38
N ALA A 23 12.71 7.21 -0.21
CA ALA A 23 12.76 5.77 0.04
C ALA A 23 12.78 4.93 -1.24
N ARG A 24 12.01 5.34 -2.26
CA ARG A 24 11.76 4.55 -3.47
C ARG A 24 12.25 5.24 -4.76
N GLY A 25 12.54 6.52 -4.72
CA GLY A 25 12.81 7.34 -5.91
C GLY A 25 11.57 7.53 -6.78
N GLU A 26 10.38 7.42 -6.21
CA GLU A 26 9.11 7.45 -6.92
C GLU A 26 8.32 8.71 -6.53
N GLY A 27 7.89 9.48 -7.55
CA GLY A 27 6.96 10.58 -7.40
C GLY A 27 5.59 10.20 -7.99
N TYR A 28 4.50 10.65 -7.36
CA TYR A 28 3.16 10.37 -7.86
C TYR A 28 2.39 11.66 -8.06
N ILE A 29 1.68 11.74 -9.21
CA ILE A 29 0.85 12.87 -9.62
C ILE A 29 -0.60 12.42 -9.60
N LEU A 30 -1.41 13.00 -8.73
CA LEU A 30 -2.84 12.77 -8.73
C LEU A 30 -3.53 13.95 -9.43
N VAL A 31 -3.92 13.76 -10.69
CA VAL A 31 -4.60 14.77 -11.50
C VAL A 31 -5.97 15.08 -10.89
N ARG A 32 -6.25 16.36 -10.64
CA ARG A 32 -7.49 16.89 -10.07
C ARG A 32 -8.36 17.59 -11.09
N GLY A 33 -7.78 18.13 -12.14
CA GLY A 33 -8.48 18.79 -13.23
C GLY A 33 -7.52 19.13 -14.36
N VAL A 34 -8.03 19.05 -15.57
CA VAL A 34 -7.29 19.41 -16.82
C VAL A 34 -8.05 20.54 -17.49
N PHE A 35 -7.39 21.67 -17.76
CA PHE A 35 -7.96 22.86 -18.41
C PHE A 35 -7.43 23.05 -19.83
N GLY A 36 -6.19 22.63 -20.06
CA GLY A 36 -5.53 22.60 -21.36
C GLY A 36 -5.28 21.17 -21.79
N THR A 37 -4.01 20.73 -21.82
CA THR A 37 -3.65 19.37 -22.22
C THR A 37 -3.15 18.54 -21.02
N LEU A 38 -3.52 17.26 -21.01
CA LEU A 38 -2.99 16.33 -19.98
C LEU A 38 -1.47 16.21 -20.09
N ASP A 39 -0.92 16.14 -21.30
CA ASP A 39 0.52 16.03 -21.56
C ASP A 39 1.29 17.25 -21.02
N GLY A 40 0.74 18.47 -21.20
CA GLY A 40 1.32 19.69 -20.65
C GLY A 40 1.38 19.67 -19.13
N LEU A 41 0.24 19.38 -18.49
CA LEU A 41 0.15 19.25 -17.03
C LEU A 41 1.13 18.20 -16.49
N LEU A 42 1.15 17.01 -17.10
CA LEU A 42 2.01 15.92 -16.64
C LEU A 42 3.49 16.24 -16.84
N ARG A 43 3.86 16.92 -17.92
CA ARG A 43 5.25 17.35 -18.18
C ARG A 43 5.75 18.28 -17.09
N GLU A 44 4.97 19.31 -16.71
CA GLU A 44 5.33 20.26 -15.65
C GLU A 44 5.41 19.57 -14.29
N CYS A 45 4.39 18.77 -13.92
CA CYS A 45 4.37 18.02 -12.67
C CYS A 45 5.53 17.02 -12.57
N ALA A 46 5.82 16.30 -13.65
CA ALA A 46 6.93 15.35 -13.70
C ALA A 46 8.29 16.05 -13.61
N GLY A 47 8.43 17.22 -14.23
CA GLY A 47 9.60 18.08 -14.09
C GLY A 47 9.84 18.46 -12.64
N PHE A 48 8.79 18.86 -11.93
CA PHE A 48 8.88 19.16 -10.49
C PHE A 48 9.27 17.93 -9.66
N CYS A 49 8.62 16.78 -9.88
CA CYS A 49 8.96 15.53 -9.18
C CYS A 49 10.43 15.15 -9.39
N ARG A 50 10.93 15.27 -10.63
CA ARG A 50 12.35 14.99 -10.96
C ARG A 50 13.29 15.99 -10.29
N GLY A 51 12.94 17.28 -10.28
CA GLY A 51 13.68 18.31 -9.53
C GLY A 51 13.76 18.02 -8.03
N ALA A 52 12.74 17.37 -7.47
CA ALA A 52 12.71 16.88 -6.09
C ALA A 52 13.44 15.52 -5.90
N GLY A 53 14.04 14.94 -6.96
CA GLY A 53 14.85 13.73 -6.89
C GLY A 53 14.13 12.44 -7.32
N ALA A 54 12.93 12.52 -7.89
CA ALA A 54 12.25 11.33 -8.40
C ALA A 54 12.97 10.75 -9.62
N ARG A 55 13.23 9.45 -9.59
CA ARG A 55 13.77 8.67 -10.72
C ARG A 55 12.65 8.09 -11.59
N LYS A 56 11.49 7.87 -11.00
CA LYS A 56 10.29 7.37 -11.66
C LYS A 56 9.12 8.26 -11.27
N VAL A 57 8.26 8.55 -12.23
CA VAL A 57 7.06 9.35 -11.99
C VAL A 57 5.85 8.60 -12.51
N TYR A 58 4.81 8.57 -11.70
CA TYR A 58 3.55 7.93 -12.01
C TYR A 58 2.41 8.93 -11.88
N ALA A 59 1.38 8.80 -12.70
CA ALA A 59 0.19 9.65 -12.64
C ALA A 59 -1.09 8.81 -12.57
N GLY A 60 -2.13 9.39 -12.00
CA GLY A 60 -3.47 8.82 -11.93
C GLY A 60 -4.49 9.92 -11.67
N GLY A 61 -5.77 9.57 -11.68
CA GLY A 61 -6.88 10.50 -11.48
C GLY A 61 -8.00 10.25 -12.49
N GLU A 62 -8.90 11.23 -12.66
CA GLU A 62 -10.10 11.11 -13.49
C GLU A 62 -9.87 11.54 -14.97
N ALA A 63 -8.63 11.83 -15.37
CA ALA A 63 -8.30 12.18 -16.75
C ALA A 63 -8.18 10.92 -17.64
N ASP A 64 -8.19 11.13 -18.95
CA ASP A 64 -7.96 10.07 -19.93
C ASP A 64 -6.46 9.77 -20.06
N PHE A 65 -6.05 8.63 -19.56
CA PHE A 65 -4.68 8.12 -19.60
C PHE A 65 -4.48 7.04 -20.68
N SER A 66 -5.36 6.92 -21.68
CA SER A 66 -5.31 5.84 -22.69
C SER A 66 -3.97 5.80 -23.46
N GLY A 67 -3.27 6.93 -23.57
CA GLY A 67 -1.93 7.02 -24.19
C GLY A 67 -0.75 6.65 -23.29
N TYR A 68 -0.97 6.30 -22.01
CA TYR A 68 0.09 6.06 -21.04
C TYR A 68 0.15 4.58 -20.61
N PRO A 69 1.37 4.01 -20.48
CA PRO A 69 1.52 2.64 -19.98
C PRO A 69 1.03 2.48 -18.54
N VAL A 70 0.22 1.46 -18.29
CA VAL A 70 -0.25 1.14 -16.95
C VAL A 70 0.91 0.62 -16.10
N PHE A 71 1.15 1.26 -14.95
CA PHE A 71 2.12 0.83 -13.94
C PHE A 71 1.47 -0.08 -12.89
N ALA A 72 0.34 0.33 -12.32
CA ALA A 72 -0.35 -0.44 -11.30
C ALA A 72 -1.86 -0.21 -11.30
N ARG A 73 -2.61 -1.27 -11.04
CA ARG A 73 -4.07 -1.26 -10.85
C ARG A 73 -4.38 -1.78 -9.45
N LEU A 74 -4.98 -0.94 -8.62
CA LEU A 74 -5.37 -1.29 -7.26
C LEU A 74 -6.78 -1.85 -7.26
N MET A 75 -6.91 -3.12 -6.90
CA MET A 75 -8.18 -3.86 -6.88
C MET A 75 -8.59 -4.15 -5.44
N GLU A 76 -9.85 -3.95 -5.14
CA GLU A 76 -10.42 -4.40 -3.89
C GLU A 76 -10.58 -5.92 -3.86
N ARG A 77 -10.31 -6.50 -2.68
CA ARG A 77 -10.47 -7.92 -2.42
C ARG A 77 -11.22 -8.11 -1.11
N GLN A 78 -12.05 -9.13 -1.03
CA GLN A 78 -12.83 -9.41 0.16
C GLN A 78 -12.96 -10.90 0.39
N LEU A 79 -12.87 -11.31 1.66
CA LEU A 79 -13.15 -12.65 2.13
C LEU A 79 -14.14 -12.56 3.30
N VAL A 80 -15.19 -13.39 3.25
CA VAL A 80 -16.12 -13.59 4.36
C VAL A 80 -16.03 -15.04 4.77
N LEU A 81 -15.76 -15.29 6.04
CA LEU A 81 -15.68 -16.62 6.60
C LEU A 81 -16.68 -16.74 7.76
N PRO A 82 -17.49 -17.81 7.79
CA PRO A 82 -18.40 -18.07 8.92
C PRO A 82 -17.61 -18.30 10.22
N GLN A 83 -16.43 -18.89 10.12
CA GLN A 83 -15.52 -19.13 11.22
C GLN A 83 -14.07 -19.01 10.72
N LEU A 84 -13.25 -18.27 11.49
CA LEU A 84 -11.83 -18.14 11.19
C LEU A 84 -11.06 -19.37 11.69
N PRO A 85 -10.15 -19.93 10.85
CA PRO A 85 -9.32 -21.06 11.26
C PRO A 85 -8.45 -20.76 12.46
N GLU A 86 -8.16 -21.77 13.27
CA GLU A 86 -7.10 -21.69 14.29
C GLU A 86 -5.74 -21.79 13.62
N THR A 87 -4.78 -21.02 14.13
CA THR A 87 -3.48 -20.89 13.46
C THR A 87 -2.29 -21.30 14.31
N GLY A 88 -2.48 -21.48 15.63
CA GLY A 88 -1.38 -21.69 16.57
C GLY A 88 -0.43 -20.49 16.72
N CYS A 89 -0.74 -19.37 16.07
CA CYS A 89 0.06 -18.15 16.15
C CYS A 89 -0.45 -17.21 17.23
N THR A 90 0.46 -16.46 17.84
CA THR A 90 0.15 -15.31 18.71
C THR A 90 0.31 -14.02 17.95
N VAL A 91 -0.44 -12.99 18.33
CA VAL A 91 -0.37 -11.66 17.72
C VAL A 91 0.04 -10.66 18.79
N GLU A 92 1.09 -9.91 18.50
CA GLU A 92 1.61 -8.86 19.38
C GLU A 92 1.42 -7.50 18.72
N ALA A 93 0.81 -6.56 19.46
CA ALA A 93 0.76 -5.18 19.04
C ALA A 93 2.17 -4.58 19.04
N VAL A 94 2.46 -3.78 18.02
CA VAL A 94 3.73 -3.05 17.91
C VAL A 94 3.73 -1.92 18.93
N THR A 95 4.76 -1.85 19.77
CA THR A 95 5.02 -0.75 20.71
C THR A 95 5.90 0.30 20.09
N GLU A 96 6.07 1.46 20.74
CA GLU A 96 7.01 2.50 20.27
C GLU A 96 8.45 1.98 20.16
N GLU A 97 8.85 1.06 21.05
CA GLU A 97 10.20 0.44 21.06
C GLU A 97 10.40 -0.50 19.87
N SER A 98 9.36 -1.26 19.49
CA SER A 98 9.41 -2.22 18.39
C SER A 98 9.03 -1.61 17.02
N ALA A 99 8.56 -0.36 17.00
CA ALA A 99 8.05 0.31 15.78
C ALA A 99 9.10 0.41 14.66
N LEU A 100 10.36 0.71 15.00
CA LEU A 100 11.43 0.79 14.00
C LEU A 100 11.68 -0.57 13.34
N ARG A 101 11.78 -1.63 14.14
CA ARG A 101 11.96 -3.00 13.63
C ARG A 101 10.79 -3.43 12.73
N TRP A 102 9.55 -3.03 13.10
CA TRP A 102 8.39 -3.29 12.26
C TRP A 102 8.48 -2.57 10.92
N ALA A 103 8.83 -1.27 10.92
CA ALA A 103 8.98 -0.47 9.71
C ALA A 103 10.06 -1.01 8.76
N GLU A 104 11.21 -1.42 9.30
CA GLU A 104 12.29 -2.02 8.52
C GLU A 104 11.81 -3.29 7.80
N ARG A 105 11.16 -4.19 8.52
CA ARG A 105 10.59 -5.42 7.95
C ARG A 105 9.47 -5.15 6.96
N TYR A 106 8.62 -4.18 7.25
CA TYR A 106 7.57 -3.73 6.35
C TYR A 106 8.19 -3.22 5.04
N ASN A 107 9.11 -2.27 5.10
CA ASN A 107 9.74 -1.68 3.92
C ASN A 107 10.48 -2.72 3.09
N GLU A 108 11.20 -3.64 3.72
CA GLU A 108 11.88 -4.77 3.05
C GLU A 108 10.89 -5.62 2.25
N ARG A 109 9.75 -5.98 2.85
CA ARG A 109 8.73 -6.84 2.23
C ARG A 109 7.91 -6.15 1.15
N PHE A 110 7.72 -4.85 1.26
CA PHE A 110 6.94 -4.06 0.30
C PHE A 110 7.78 -3.32 -0.72
N ALA A 111 9.12 -3.40 -0.68
CA ALA A 111 10.02 -2.70 -1.60
C ALA A 111 9.71 -2.94 -3.09
N ALA A 112 9.40 -4.18 -3.46
CA ALA A 112 9.09 -4.57 -4.84
C ALA A 112 7.60 -4.54 -5.18
N VAL A 113 6.72 -4.20 -4.23
CA VAL A 113 5.27 -4.16 -4.48
C VAL A 113 4.92 -2.85 -5.19
N PRO A 114 4.29 -2.90 -6.38
CA PRO A 114 3.89 -1.70 -7.11
C PRO A 114 2.97 -0.80 -6.28
N SER A 115 3.23 0.50 -6.29
CA SER A 115 2.49 1.55 -5.56
C SER A 115 2.35 1.33 -4.04
N ALA A 116 3.12 0.44 -3.44
CA ALA A 116 3.16 0.33 -1.98
C ALA A 116 3.83 1.57 -1.38
N GLN A 117 3.31 2.02 -0.27
CA GLN A 117 3.89 3.13 0.48
C GLN A 117 5.03 2.63 1.37
N SER A 118 6.06 3.45 1.53
CA SER A 118 7.09 3.23 2.55
C SER A 118 6.60 3.70 3.92
N CYS A 119 7.15 3.11 4.97
CA CYS A 119 6.85 3.50 6.35
C CYS A 119 8.10 4.14 6.98
N SER A 120 8.05 5.45 7.22
CA SER A 120 9.13 6.15 7.91
C SER A 120 9.16 5.79 9.41
N PRO A 121 10.29 6.00 10.11
CA PRO A 121 10.37 5.81 11.56
C PRO A 121 9.32 6.59 12.35
N LEU A 122 9.04 7.83 11.94
CA LEU A 122 8.03 8.68 12.58
C LEU A 122 6.62 8.12 12.37
N GLU A 123 6.33 7.70 11.13
CA GLU A 123 5.06 7.07 10.78
C GLU A 123 4.85 5.76 11.56
N ALA A 124 5.87 4.91 11.66
CA ALA A 124 5.79 3.66 12.39
C ALA A 124 5.42 3.87 13.86
N ARG A 125 6.07 4.84 14.54
CA ARG A 125 5.73 5.20 15.93
C ARG A 125 4.29 5.71 16.04
N ARG A 126 3.85 6.54 15.10
CA ARG A 126 2.47 7.03 15.05
C ARG A 126 1.48 5.89 14.91
N LEU A 127 1.72 4.96 14.00
CA LEU A 127 0.87 3.79 13.76
C LEU A 127 0.86 2.82 14.96
N ALA A 128 2.01 2.65 15.63
CA ALA A 128 2.10 1.87 16.87
C ALA A 128 1.22 2.48 17.98
N LYS A 129 1.28 3.80 18.20
CA LYS A 129 0.40 4.49 19.15
C LYS A 129 -1.08 4.36 18.82
N GLN A 130 -1.43 4.22 17.54
CA GLN A 130 -2.80 4.00 17.09
C GLN A 130 -3.26 2.53 17.20
N GLY A 131 -2.36 1.61 17.57
CA GLY A 131 -2.67 0.19 17.67
C GLY A 131 -2.95 -0.48 16.31
N GLU A 132 -2.44 0.09 15.22
CA GLU A 132 -2.71 -0.42 13.86
C GLU A 132 -1.72 -1.49 13.39
N CYS A 133 -0.55 -1.62 14.04
CA CYS A 133 0.54 -2.47 13.59
C CYS A 133 0.75 -3.67 14.50
N PHE A 134 1.03 -4.82 13.88
CA PHE A 134 1.14 -6.10 14.60
C PHE A 134 2.30 -6.93 14.04
N PHE A 135 2.95 -7.68 14.93
CA PHE A 135 3.71 -8.87 14.60
C PHE A 135 2.86 -10.12 14.84
N VAL A 136 3.03 -11.11 13.98
CA VAL A 136 2.48 -12.45 14.18
C VAL A 136 3.63 -13.38 14.47
N LEU A 137 3.55 -14.07 15.59
CA LEU A 137 4.57 -15.00 16.07
C LEU A 137 4.09 -16.43 15.93
N GLU A 138 5.00 -17.31 15.53
CA GLU A 138 4.84 -18.76 15.54
C GLU A 138 6.00 -19.34 16.34
N ASP A 139 5.69 -20.10 17.39
CA ASP A 139 6.67 -20.64 18.34
C ASP A 139 7.59 -19.55 18.93
N GLY A 140 7.00 -18.40 19.28
CA GLY A 140 7.71 -17.26 19.87
C GLY A 140 8.59 -16.46 18.91
N ALA A 141 8.63 -16.81 17.62
CA ALA A 141 9.48 -16.11 16.65
C ALA A 141 8.64 -15.46 15.52
N PRO A 142 9.04 -14.27 15.00
CA PRO A 142 8.29 -13.56 13.99
C PRO A 142 8.05 -14.38 12.72
N ALA A 143 6.80 -14.66 12.42
CA ALA A 143 6.34 -15.37 11.23
C ALA A 143 5.72 -14.45 10.19
N GLY A 144 5.14 -13.33 10.64
CA GLY A 144 4.52 -12.35 9.78
C GLY A 144 4.33 -10.99 10.44
N LEU A 145 3.85 -10.05 9.67
CA LEU A 145 3.43 -8.73 10.12
C LEU A 145 2.16 -8.27 9.39
N GLY A 146 1.46 -7.34 10.00
CA GLY A 146 0.30 -6.73 9.39
C GLY A 146 -0.03 -5.36 9.95
N ARG A 147 -0.88 -4.67 9.21
CA ARG A 147 -1.52 -3.43 9.61
C ARG A 147 -3.02 -3.55 9.40
N VAL A 148 -3.77 -3.27 10.46
CA VAL A 148 -5.24 -3.30 10.45
C VAL A 148 -5.77 -1.98 10.97
N ARG A 149 -6.77 -1.42 10.30
CA ARG A 149 -7.50 -0.24 10.73
C ARG A 149 -8.97 -0.35 10.29
N GLU A 150 -9.89 -0.01 11.17
CA GLU A 150 -11.33 0.05 10.87
C GLU A 150 -11.85 -1.19 10.13
N ASN A 151 -11.51 -2.38 10.60
CA ASN A 151 -11.88 -3.66 10.00
C ASN A 151 -11.32 -3.91 8.57
N ARG A 152 -10.29 -3.17 8.15
CA ARG A 152 -9.57 -3.38 6.89
C ARG A 152 -8.14 -3.82 7.15
N LEU A 153 -7.71 -4.81 6.38
CA LEU A 153 -6.31 -5.23 6.32
C LEU A 153 -5.56 -4.32 5.35
N LEU A 154 -4.74 -3.41 5.88
CA LEU A 154 -3.99 -2.43 5.07
C LEU A 154 -2.62 -2.94 4.63
N ALA A 155 -2.05 -3.89 5.37
CA ALA A 155 -0.82 -4.57 4.99
C ALA A 155 -0.80 -5.99 5.56
N LEU A 156 -0.22 -6.91 4.81
CA LEU A 156 0.05 -8.28 5.18
C LEU A 156 1.37 -8.73 4.56
N ALA A 157 2.30 -9.17 5.36
CA ALA A 157 3.50 -9.80 4.87
C ALA A 157 3.91 -11.00 5.72
N SER A 158 4.27 -12.10 5.05
CA SER A 158 4.93 -13.22 5.73
C SER A 158 6.42 -12.92 5.88
N LEU A 159 6.98 -13.19 7.04
CA LEU A 159 8.42 -13.09 7.32
C LEU A 159 9.14 -14.42 7.10
N ARG A 160 8.38 -15.51 7.05
CA ARG A 160 8.87 -16.88 6.76
C ARG A 160 8.15 -17.46 5.56
N PRO A 161 8.78 -18.35 4.77
CA PRO A 161 8.10 -19.07 3.71
C PRO A 161 6.88 -19.84 4.24
N GLY A 162 5.76 -19.78 3.53
CA GLY A 162 4.53 -20.49 3.88
C GLY A 162 3.69 -19.91 5.02
N ALA A 163 4.16 -18.90 5.76
CA ALA A 163 3.45 -18.34 6.90
C ALA A 163 2.29 -17.38 6.56
N GLY A 164 2.10 -17.02 5.28
CA GLY A 164 1.15 -15.97 4.88
C GLY A 164 -0.30 -16.22 5.30
N GLU A 165 -0.78 -17.45 5.14
CA GLU A 165 -2.14 -17.84 5.49
C GLU A 165 -2.37 -17.79 7.00
N ARG A 166 -1.45 -18.39 7.77
CA ARG A 166 -1.52 -18.33 9.24
C ARG A 166 -1.42 -16.90 9.76
N THR A 167 -0.56 -16.07 9.16
CA THR A 167 -0.44 -14.63 9.47
C THR A 167 -1.76 -13.90 9.24
N LEU A 168 -2.41 -14.14 8.10
CA LEU A 168 -3.70 -13.53 7.76
C LEU A 168 -4.78 -13.88 8.79
N PHE A 169 -4.95 -15.18 9.07
CA PHE A 169 -6.03 -15.62 9.94
C PHE A 169 -5.77 -15.31 11.41
N ALA A 170 -4.50 -15.32 11.86
CA ALA A 170 -4.16 -14.88 13.20
C ALA A 170 -4.51 -13.40 13.43
N LEU A 171 -4.16 -12.52 12.47
CA LEU A 171 -4.52 -11.10 12.50
C LEU A 171 -6.03 -10.90 12.46
N ALA A 172 -6.74 -11.60 11.57
CA ALA A 172 -8.19 -11.50 11.47
C ALA A 172 -8.88 -11.89 12.75
N ARG A 173 -8.44 -12.98 13.40
CA ARG A 173 -8.96 -13.42 14.69
C ARG A 173 -8.69 -12.40 15.80
N HIS A 174 -7.44 -11.95 15.92
CA HIS A 174 -7.01 -10.99 16.94
C HIS A 174 -7.79 -9.67 16.85
N CYS A 175 -8.03 -9.19 15.61
CA CYS A 175 -8.74 -7.95 15.36
C CYS A 175 -10.27 -8.13 15.21
N GLY A 176 -10.82 -9.33 15.39
CA GLY A 176 -12.25 -9.60 15.30
C GLY A 176 -12.84 -9.43 13.89
N LEU A 177 -12.04 -9.63 12.82
CA LEU A 177 -12.47 -9.43 11.45
C LEU A 177 -13.27 -10.64 10.93
N GLN A 178 -14.59 -10.56 10.93
CA GLN A 178 -15.45 -11.56 10.25
C GLN A 178 -15.46 -11.39 8.73
N LYS A 179 -15.19 -10.19 8.27
CA LYS A 179 -15.07 -9.80 6.87
C LYS A 179 -13.71 -9.15 6.67
N ILE A 180 -12.85 -9.78 5.89
CA ILE A 180 -11.51 -9.30 5.60
C ILE A 180 -11.54 -8.55 4.28
N GLY A 181 -11.45 -7.22 4.34
CA GLY A 181 -11.35 -6.36 3.17
C GLY A 181 -9.91 -5.85 3.01
N LEU A 182 -9.40 -5.82 1.78
CA LEU A 182 -8.08 -5.27 1.47
C LEU A 182 -8.03 -4.69 0.05
N THR A 183 -6.97 -3.95 -0.25
CA THR A 183 -6.65 -3.50 -1.61
C THR A 183 -5.31 -4.11 -2.02
N CYS A 184 -5.22 -4.64 -3.24
CA CYS A 184 -4.03 -5.27 -3.77
C CYS A 184 -3.73 -4.76 -5.18
N ALA A 185 -2.46 -4.51 -5.49
CA ALA A 185 -2.03 -4.25 -6.85
C ALA A 185 -2.17 -5.52 -7.69
N MET A 186 -2.84 -5.44 -8.84
CA MET A 186 -3.03 -6.58 -9.75
C MET A 186 -1.70 -7.09 -10.31
N GLU A 187 -0.71 -6.21 -10.41
CA GLU A 187 0.64 -6.49 -10.86
C GLU A 187 1.47 -7.26 -9.80
N ASN A 188 1.01 -7.30 -8.54
CA ASN A 188 1.55 -8.19 -7.51
C ASN A 188 0.97 -9.60 -7.68
N THR A 189 1.43 -10.31 -8.71
CA THR A 189 0.93 -11.64 -9.09
C THR A 189 0.99 -12.65 -7.95
N ARG A 190 2.03 -12.57 -7.11
CA ARG A 190 2.17 -13.46 -5.94
C ARG A 190 1.02 -13.25 -4.93
N ALA A 191 0.69 -12.02 -4.63
CA ALA A 191 -0.43 -11.71 -3.73
C ALA A 191 -1.77 -12.04 -4.39
N MET A 192 -1.94 -11.79 -5.69
CA MET A 192 -3.16 -12.14 -6.42
C MET A 192 -3.43 -13.65 -6.35
N VAL A 193 -2.45 -14.49 -6.66
CA VAL A 193 -2.58 -15.96 -6.56
C VAL A 193 -2.86 -16.41 -5.12
N PHE A 194 -2.19 -15.79 -4.14
CA PHE A 194 -2.41 -16.08 -2.72
C PHE A 194 -3.87 -15.81 -2.31
N TYR A 195 -4.41 -14.63 -2.65
CA TYR A 195 -5.79 -14.28 -2.30
C TYR A 195 -6.82 -15.08 -3.08
N ASP A 196 -6.57 -15.41 -4.36
CA ASP A 196 -7.46 -16.27 -5.16
C ASP A 196 -7.55 -17.66 -4.54
N ARG A 197 -6.41 -18.25 -4.12
CA ARG A 197 -6.38 -19.56 -3.45
C ARG A 197 -7.20 -19.60 -2.16
N LEU A 198 -7.20 -18.50 -1.41
CA LEU A 198 -7.96 -18.37 -0.16
C LEU A 198 -9.45 -18.05 -0.37
N GLY A 199 -9.89 -17.89 -1.62
CA GLY A 199 -11.28 -17.60 -1.93
C GLY A 199 -11.69 -16.13 -1.78
N PHE A 200 -10.74 -15.20 -1.79
CA PHE A 200 -11.07 -13.77 -1.83
C PHE A 200 -11.78 -13.43 -3.15
N THR A 201 -12.93 -12.81 -3.05
CA THR A 201 -13.63 -12.26 -4.22
C THR A 201 -12.85 -11.08 -4.81
N ARG A 202 -12.97 -10.90 -6.11
CA ARG A 202 -12.41 -9.74 -6.84
C ARG A 202 -13.46 -8.64 -6.89
N GLY A 203 -13.11 -7.47 -6.38
CA GLY A 203 -13.95 -6.27 -6.43
C GLY A 203 -13.53 -5.33 -7.58
N PRO A 204 -13.96 -4.08 -7.54
CA PRO A 204 -13.60 -3.08 -8.53
C PRO A 204 -12.13 -2.69 -8.46
N VAL A 205 -11.60 -2.19 -9.58
CA VAL A 205 -10.34 -1.44 -9.60
C VAL A 205 -10.64 -0.01 -9.16
N THR A 206 -10.13 0.36 -7.99
CA THR A 206 -10.41 1.66 -7.37
C THR A 206 -9.42 2.74 -7.77
N GLN A 207 -8.23 2.35 -8.24
CA GLN A 207 -7.19 3.28 -8.66
C GLN A 207 -6.31 2.66 -9.74
N ARG A 208 -5.85 3.51 -10.67
CA ARG A 208 -4.83 3.18 -11.67
C ARG A 208 -3.72 4.19 -11.60
N TRP A 209 -2.49 3.70 -11.76
CA TRP A 209 -1.30 4.50 -11.92
C TRP A 209 -0.67 4.20 -13.27
N TYR A 210 -0.24 5.23 -13.95
CA TYR A 210 0.35 5.18 -15.28
C TYR A 210 1.76 5.74 -15.23
N THR A 211 2.66 5.19 -16.03
CA THR A 211 4.04 5.68 -16.14
C THR A 211 4.07 6.99 -16.92
N VAL A 212 4.69 8.02 -16.34
CA VAL A 212 4.97 9.28 -17.00
C VAL A 212 6.45 9.32 -17.33
N GLY A 213 6.78 9.35 -18.63
CA GLY A 213 8.11 9.25 -19.24
C GLY A 213 9.16 10.26 -18.73
#